data_9229b7a2ad016624f07dbd14d5f5259c
#
_entry.id   9229b7a2ad016624f07dbd14d5f5259c
#
_cell.length_a   1.000
_cell.length_b   1.000
_cell.length_c   1.000
_cell.angle_alpha   90.00
_cell.angle_beta   90.00
_cell.angle_gamma   90.00
#
_symmetry.space_group_name_H-M   'P 1'
#
loop_
_entity.id
_entity.type
_entity.pdbx_description
1 polymer ?
#
loop_
_entity_poly.entity_id
_entity_poly.type
_entity_poly.pdbx_seq_one_letter_code
_entity_poly.pdbx_strand_id
1 'polypeptide(L)'
;MQLGYVGINYKNSDLSVRDKITFTDSGIADFMRQAEEAGVNQCMCLSTCNRCEVFYLYEDETFVQVMSDLFNDYFGLTDIKLAGVKCGEEALVYLFCIAAGLESMVLGEDQILGQLKDAADLSRTLGHSGKELNYIVREAVSCAKRIKTEYKVSEKPVSVCYVGIQELDRVCGISGKHALVIGSGKTAALAIRYLAEYGADVTVCSRTYQHAKALLKEFSQIEVIAYDKKTEALKSSDIVVSATSSPHLVIRVSELSEGKKMTLLDLAAPRDIEKSAGDICGVTLIDLDRIGGIVKSNQNERAHLLKESQCVIDEYIAETKKWLTSSRMDTTIQSLGKKCDEIVQDSYDYLNRKIDLSDHDRVILKKILKSSLHRLLKEPIEELKNVEENEQQQYKDMVERLFGL
;
A
#
# COMPACT_ATOMS: atom_id res chain seq x y z
N MET A 1 22.33 7.68 -7.35
CA MET A 1 20.87 7.87 -7.28
C MET A 1 20.38 7.80 -5.86
N GLN A 2 19.47 8.68 -5.45
CA GLN A 2 18.85 8.74 -4.14
C GLN A 2 17.33 8.83 -4.33
N LEU A 3 16.55 8.38 -3.33
CA LEU A 3 15.11 8.51 -3.34
C LEU A 3 14.71 9.90 -2.85
N GLY A 4 13.83 10.58 -3.58
CA GLY A 4 13.16 11.81 -3.19
C GLY A 4 11.66 11.56 -2.99
N TYR A 5 11.05 12.42 -2.22
CA TYR A 5 9.63 12.45 -1.94
C TYR A 5 9.11 13.88 -1.96
N VAL A 6 7.96 14.08 -2.56
CA VAL A 6 7.16 15.30 -2.46
C VAL A 6 5.68 14.93 -2.37
N GLY A 7 4.93 15.59 -1.49
CA GLY A 7 3.49 15.33 -1.42
C GLY A 7 2.79 15.86 -0.19
N ILE A 8 1.50 15.60 -0.15
CA ILE A 8 0.63 15.90 0.97
C ILE A 8 -0.04 14.64 1.51
N ASN A 9 -0.32 14.64 2.81
CA ASN A 9 -1.04 13.57 3.48
C ASN A 9 -1.91 14.11 4.62
N TYR A 10 -2.65 13.22 5.28
CA TYR A 10 -3.58 13.57 6.35
C TYR A 10 -2.92 14.23 7.59
N LYS A 11 -1.59 14.13 7.76
CA LYS A 11 -0.86 14.74 8.89
C LYS A 11 -0.53 16.20 8.63
N ASN A 12 -0.37 16.60 7.36
CA ASN A 12 0.06 17.94 6.96
C ASN A 12 -0.98 18.72 6.16
N SER A 13 -2.18 18.17 5.95
CA SER A 13 -3.25 18.85 5.19
C SER A 13 -4.64 18.47 5.67
N ASP A 14 -5.56 19.44 5.61
CA ASP A 14 -6.98 19.23 5.90
C ASP A 14 -7.69 18.48 4.76
N LEU A 15 -8.85 17.89 5.06
CA LEU A 15 -9.64 17.13 4.09
C LEU A 15 -10.01 17.98 2.87
N SER A 16 -10.38 19.25 3.06
CA SER A 16 -10.75 20.20 1.99
C SER A 16 -9.62 20.49 1.01
N VAL A 17 -8.37 20.36 1.44
CA VAL A 17 -7.16 20.47 0.61
C VAL A 17 -6.93 19.17 -0.14
N ARG A 18 -6.99 18.02 0.55
CA ARG A 18 -6.77 16.71 -0.07
C ARG A 18 -7.79 16.39 -1.16
N ASP A 19 -9.06 16.78 -0.98
CA ASP A 19 -10.11 16.57 -1.99
C ASP A 19 -9.82 17.28 -3.33
N LYS A 20 -9.00 18.34 -3.30
CA LYS A 20 -8.58 19.07 -4.49
C LYS A 20 -7.27 18.57 -5.09
N ILE A 21 -6.43 17.92 -4.27
CA ILE A 21 -5.09 17.44 -4.64
C ILE A 21 -5.13 15.92 -4.73
N THR A 22 -5.65 15.44 -5.83
CA THR A 22 -5.80 14.01 -6.12
C THR A 22 -5.47 13.76 -7.58
N PHE A 23 -4.63 12.77 -7.85
CA PHE A 23 -4.38 12.33 -9.21
C PHE A 23 -5.53 11.46 -9.72
N THR A 24 -5.94 11.72 -10.95
CA THR A 24 -6.66 10.75 -11.78
C THR A 24 -5.65 9.87 -12.52
N ASP A 25 -6.06 8.73 -13.06
CA ASP A 25 -5.14 7.85 -13.83
C ASP A 25 -4.47 8.59 -15.00
N SER A 26 -5.22 9.42 -15.72
CA SER A 26 -4.68 10.27 -16.78
C SER A 26 -3.76 11.37 -16.23
N GLY A 27 -4.07 11.91 -15.06
CA GLY A 27 -3.25 12.90 -14.38
C GLY A 27 -1.91 12.34 -13.92
N ILE A 28 -1.87 11.07 -13.45
CA ILE A 28 -0.61 10.39 -13.12
C ILE A 28 0.31 10.31 -14.35
N ALA A 29 -0.23 9.86 -15.49
CA ALA A 29 0.55 9.72 -16.72
C ALA A 29 1.08 11.08 -17.21
N ASP A 30 0.28 12.14 -17.13
CA ASP A 30 0.69 13.49 -17.52
C ASP A 30 1.77 14.06 -16.59
N PHE A 31 1.62 13.88 -15.26
CA PHE A 31 2.62 14.30 -14.30
C PHE A 31 3.96 13.58 -14.48
N MET A 32 3.93 12.26 -14.68
CA MET A 32 5.14 11.46 -14.90
C MET A 32 5.87 11.89 -16.17
N ARG A 33 5.14 12.19 -17.25
CA ARG A 33 5.71 12.75 -18.48
C ARG A 33 6.39 14.11 -18.24
N GLN A 34 5.76 15.01 -17.49
CA GLN A 34 6.36 16.31 -17.11
C GLN A 34 7.61 16.12 -16.24
N ALA A 35 7.62 15.15 -15.33
CA ALA A 35 8.80 14.81 -14.53
C ALA A 35 9.96 14.31 -15.41
N GLU A 36 9.68 13.49 -16.41
CA GLU A 36 10.68 13.04 -17.39
C GLU A 36 11.22 14.20 -18.23
N GLU A 37 10.37 15.09 -18.71
CA GLU A 37 10.76 16.32 -19.42
C GLU A 37 11.63 17.23 -18.55
N ALA A 38 11.42 17.22 -17.24
CA ALA A 38 12.25 17.93 -16.25
C ALA A 38 13.54 17.17 -15.88
N GLY A 39 13.78 15.98 -16.44
CA GLY A 39 15.00 15.19 -16.24
C GLY A 39 14.88 14.09 -15.17
N VAL A 40 13.70 13.84 -14.62
CA VAL A 40 13.45 12.78 -13.63
C VAL A 40 12.81 11.57 -14.32
N ASN A 41 13.64 10.57 -14.65
CA ASN A 41 13.22 9.40 -15.44
C ASN A 41 12.52 8.30 -14.65
N GLN A 42 12.64 8.30 -13.33
CA GLN A 42 12.02 7.29 -12.48
C GLN A 42 11.19 7.97 -11.40
N CYS A 43 9.88 7.81 -11.44
CA CYS A 43 8.96 8.31 -10.44
C CYS A 43 7.70 7.44 -10.32
N MET A 44 7.07 7.49 -9.14
CA MET A 44 5.86 6.77 -8.78
C MET A 44 4.91 7.70 -8.04
N CYS A 45 3.65 7.77 -8.46
CA CYS A 45 2.61 8.54 -7.80
C CYS A 45 1.72 7.63 -6.94
N LEU A 46 1.63 7.92 -5.66
CA LEU A 46 0.75 7.23 -4.71
C LEU A 46 -0.40 8.18 -4.32
N SER A 47 -1.57 7.98 -4.91
CA SER A 47 -2.76 8.80 -4.66
C SER A 47 -3.87 7.96 -4.03
N THR A 48 -4.34 8.37 -2.86
CA THR A 48 -5.42 7.72 -2.10
C THR A 48 -6.31 8.79 -1.44
N CYS A 49 -7.37 8.40 -0.72
CA CYS A 49 -8.18 9.35 0.04
C CYS A 49 -7.41 10.12 1.13
N ASN A 50 -6.26 9.60 1.58
CA ASN A 50 -5.50 10.16 2.70
C ASN A 50 -4.15 10.75 2.32
N ARG A 51 -3.71 10.59 1.06
CA ARG A 51 -2.42 11.07 0.57
C ARG A 51 -2.37 11.27 -0.94
N CYS A 52 -1.62 12.26 -1.38
CA CYS A 52 -1.22 12.48 -2.76
C CYS A 52 0.28 12.74 -2.76
N GLU A 53 1.06 11.75 -3.16
CA GLU A 53 2.50 11.68 -2.92
C GLU A 53 3.22 11.18 -4.16
N VAL A 54 4.42 11.73 -4.43
CA VAL A 54 5.30 11.32 -5.52
C VAL A 54 6.64 10.89 -4.94
N PHE A 55 7.06 9.69 -5.27
CA PHE A 55 8.40 9.17 -5.02
C PHE A 55 9.19 9.18 -6.32
N TYR A 56 10.41 9.66 -6.29
CA TYR A 56 11.24 9.80 -7.49
C TYR A 56 12.71 9.53 -7.18
N LEU A 57 13.49 9.20 -8.21
CA LEU A 57 14.93 9.03 -8.07
C LEU A 57 15.67 10.21 -8.68
N TYR A 58 16.70 10.67 -8.00
CA TYR A 58 17.56 11.76 -8.44
C TYR A 58 19.03 11.47 -8.17
N GLU A 59 19.91 12.12 -8.94
CA GLU A 59 21.35 12.07 -8.75
C GLU A 59 21.89 13.39 -8.15
N ASP A 60 21.32 14.51 -8.55
CA ASP A 60 21.69 15.86 -8.12
C ASP A 60 20.56 16.46 -7.26
N GLU A 61 20.92 17.06 -6.13
CA GLU A 61 19.98 17.66 -5.18
C GLU A 61 19.13 18.79 -5.79
N THR A 62 19.56 19.38 -6.90
CA THR A 62 18.75 20.39 -7.64
C THR A 62 17.40 19.84 -8.07
N PHE A 63 17.31 18.53 -8.36
CA PHE A 63 16.06 17.88 -8.74
C PHE A 63 15.03 17.84 -7.59
N VAL A 64 15.45 17.97 -6.35
CA VAL A 64 14.52 18.05 -5.21
C VAL A 64 13.66 19.28 -5.31
N GLN A 65 14.27 20.44 -5.63
CA GLN A 65 13.53 21.67 -5.84
C GLN A 65 12.68 21.60 -7.11
N VAL A 66 13.23 21.06 -8.20
CA VAL A 66 12.49 20.88 -9.47
C VAL A 66 11.22 20.09 -9.28
N MET A 67 11.28 18.95 -8.54
CA MET A 67 10.12 18.11 -8.29
C MET A 67 9.12 18.77 -7.33
N SER A 68 9.61 19.54 -6.36
CA SER A 68 8.75 20.33 -5.47
C SER A 68 7.98 21.40 -6.24
N ASP A 69 8.65 22.13 -7.11
CA ASP A 69 8.03 23.17 -7.95
C ASP A 69 7.04 22.53 -8.93
N LEU A 70 7.43 21.46 -9.60
CA LEU A 70 6.55 20.72 -10.52
C LEU A 70 5.27 20.25 -9.83
N PHE A 71 5.37 19.67 -8.62
CA PHE A 71 4.20 19.22 -7.84
C PHE A 71 3.29 20.39 -7.48
N ASN A 72 3.87 21.52 -7.03
CA ASN A 72 3.12 22.70 -6.65
C ASN A 72 2.42 23.34 -7.87
N ASP A 73 3.11 23.46 -8.99
CA ASP A 73 2.57 24.03 -10.23
C ASP A 73 1.46 23.16 -10.80
N TYR A 74 1.64 21.84 -10.79
CA TYR A 74 0.66 20.87 -11.29
C TYR A 74 -0.69 20.99 -10.57
N PHE A 75 -0.66 21.17 -9.25
CA PHE A 75 -1.88 21.34 -8.43
C PHE A 75 -2.28 22.78 -8.17
N GLY A 76 -1.56 23.77 -8.72
CA GLY A 76 -1.84 25.19 -8.52
C GLY A 76 -1.70 25.65 -7.07
N LEU A 77 -0.74 25.07 -6.33
CA LEU A 77 -0.51 25.39 -4.93
C LEU A 77 0.28 26.70 -4.81
N THR A 78 -0.39 27.76 -4.45
CA THR A 78 0.23 29.10 -4.27
C THR A 78 0.95 29.24 -2.92
N ASP A 79 0.58 28.43 -1.93
CA ASP A 79 1.18 28.42 -0.58
C ASP A 79 2.19 27.25 -0.46
N ILE A 80 3.44 27.53 -0.77
CA ILE A 80 4.57 26.60 -0.94
C ILE A 80 4.87 25.70 0.28
N LYS A 81 4.24 25.92 1.43
CA LYS A 81 4.50 25.16 2.67
C LYS A 81 3.62 23.92 2.87
N LEU A 82 2.69 23.64 1.96
CA LEU A 82 1.74 22.51 2.13
C LEU A 82 2.35 21.18 1.75
N ALA A 83 3.19 21.11 0.73
CA ALA A 83 3.84 19.85 0.33
C ALA A 83 5.04 19.54 1.24
N GLY A 84 5.04 18.36 1.85
CA GLY A 84 6.21 17.83 2.53
C GLY A 84 7.25 17.35 1.51
N VAL A 85 8.53 17.59 1.79
CA VAL A 85 9.66 17.11 0.98
C VAL A 85 10.58 16.28 1.85
N LYS A 86 11.07 15.15 1.33
CA LYS A 86 12.05 14.27 1.99
C LYS A 86 13.08 13.79 0.97
N CYS A 87 14.30 13.59 1.41
CA CYS A 87 15.43 13.26 0.55
C CYS A 87 16.25 12.10 1.12
N GLY A 88 16.84 11.30 0.23
CA GLY A 88 17.78 10.25 0.58
C GLY A 88 17.22 9.24 1.58
N GLU A 89 17.90 9.06 2.70
CA GLU A 89 17.51 8.11 3.73
C GLU A 89 16.14 8.43 4.36
N GLU A 90 15.80 9.70 4.56
CA GLU A 90 14.51 10.11 5.11
C GLU A 90 13.35 9.68 4.20
N ALA A 91 13.52 9.81 2.88
CA ALA A 91 12.52 9.36 1.91
C ALA A 91 12.40 7.82 1.89
N LEU A 92 13.52 7.08 2.01
CA LEU A 92 13.50 5.62 2.13
C LEU A 92 12.75 5.19 3.39
N VAL A 93 13.14 5.70 4.56
CA VAL A 93 12.46 5.40 5.84
C VAL A 93 10.96 5.65 5.69
N TYR A 94 10.58 6.77 5.12
CA TYR A 94 9.17 7.14 4.94
C TYR A 94 8.42 6.16 4.04
N LEU A 95 9.00 5.74 2.91
CA LEU A 95 8.39 4.75 2.01
C LEU A 95 8.20 3.39 2.70
N PHE A 96 9.20 2.92 3.46
CA PHE A 96 9.12 1.67 4.21
C PHE A 96 8.07 1.75 5.32
N CYS A 97 7.98 2.88 6.01
CA CYS A 97 6.93 3.14 7.00
C CYS A 97 5.52 3.14 6.37
N ILE A 98 5.36 3.73 5.18
CA ILE A 98 4.09 3.65 4.42
C ILE A 98 3.76 2.20 4.09
N ALA A 99 4.70 1.45 3.52
CA ALA A 99 4.48 0.05 3.15
C ALA A 99 4.06 -0.81 4.35
N ALA A 100 4.67 -0.57 5.51
CA ALA A 100 4.36 -1.25 6.77
C ALA A 100 3.04 -0.77 7.42
N GLY A 101 2.44 0.33 6.91
CA GLY A 101 1.22 0.93 7.46
C GLY A 101 1.43 1.79 8.71
N LEU A 102 2.68 2.15 9.05
CA LEU A 102 3.00 3.08 10.16
C LEU A 102 2.54 4.51 9.90
N GLU A 103 2.49 4.88 8.62
CA GLU A 103 2.07 6.21 8.16
C GLU A 103 0.60 6.24 7.71
N SER A 104 -0.20 5.21 8.04
CA SER A 104 -1.63 5.15 7.74
C SER A 104 -2.48 5.72 8.87
N MET A 105 -3.65 6.30 8.54
CA MET A 105 -4.62 6.76 9.53
C MET A 105 -5.08 5.60 10.43
N VAL A 106 -5.21 4.41 9.85
CA VAL A 106 -5.43 3.15 10.55
C VAL A 106 -4.12 2.38 10.53
N LEU A 107 -3.41 2.37 11.66
CA LEU A 107 -2.09 1.76 11.77
C LEU A 107 -2.11 0.27 11.35
N GLY A 108 -1.19 -0.11 10.47
CA GLY A 108 -1.03 -1.48 10.01
C GLY A 108 -2.15 -1.99 9.10
N GLU A 109 -2.90 -1.10 8.43
CA GLU A 109 -3.91 -1.51 7.45
C GLU A 109 -3.28 -2.19 6.23
N ASP A 110 -3.99 -3.17 5.65
CA ASP A 110 -3.50 -3.92 4.48
C ASP A 110 -3.69 -3.16 3.16
N GLN A 111 -4.62 -2.23 3.13
CA GLN A 111 -5.02 -1.52 1.92
C GLN A 111 -3.88 -0.71 1.31
N ILE A 112 -3.09 -0.01 2.14
CA ILE A 112 -1.97 0.82 1.65
C ILE A 112 -0.90 0.00 0.94
N LEU A 113 -0.64 -1.23 1.38
CA LEU A 113 0.33 -2.10 0.72
C LEU A 113 -0.14 -2.53 -0.68
N GLY A 114 -1.44 -2.74 -0.85
CA GLY A 114 -2.05 -2.95 -2.17
C GLY A 114 -1.88 -1.73 -3.06
N GLN A 115 -2.29 -0.56 -2.57
CA GLN A 115 -2.18 0.72 -3.29
C GLN A 115 -0.74 1.06 -3.70
N LEU A 116 0.25 0.77 -2.85
CA LEU A 116 1.67 0.96 -3.18
C LEU A 116 2.11 0.07 -4.35
N LYS A 117 1.67 -1.19 -4.37
CA LYS A 117 1.96 -2.11 -5.48
C LYS A 117 1.30 -1.65 -6.77
N ASP A 118 0.03 -1.24 -6.71
CA ASP A 118 -0.72 -0.76 -7.87
C ASP A 118 -0.05 0.50 -8.46
N ALA A 119 0.41 1.43 -7.60
CA ALA A 119 1.16 2.61 -8.01
C ALA A 119 2.49 2.27 -8.70
N ALA A 120 3.23 1.29 -8.17
CA ALA A 120 4.48 0.82 -8.78
C ALA A 120 4.25 0.10 -10.12
N ASP A 121 3.19 -0.70 -10.21
CA ASP A 121 2.82 -1.40 -11.44
C ASP A 121 2.38 -0.42 -12.53
N LEU A 122 1.64 0.63 -12.17
CA LEU A 122 1.28 1.70 -13.08
C LEU A 122 2.53 2.46 -13.57
N SER A 123 3.43 2.86 -12.68
CA SER A 123 4.70 3.51 -13.03
C SER A 123 5.53 2.66 -14.01
N ARG A 124 5.59 1.34 -13.76
CA ARG A 124 6.29 0.40 -14.65
C ARG A 124 5.60 0.30 -16.02
N THR A 125 4.29 0.25 -16.05
CA THR A 125 3.50 0.16 -17.29
C THR A 125 3.67 1.41 -18.15
N LEU A 126 3.79 2.58 -17.52
CA LEU A 126 4.02 3.85 -18.19
C LEU A 126 5.50 4.09 -18.58
N GLY A 127 6.42 3.20 -18.18
CA GLY A 127 7.85 3.30 -18.52
C GLY A 127 8.68 4.19 -17.58
N HIS A 128 8.09 4.68 -16.48
CA HIS A 128 8.75 5.56 -15.51
C HIS A 128 9.31 4.83 -14.28
N SER A 129 9.51 3.51 -14.35
CA SER A 129 10.09 2.71 -13.25
C SER A 129 11.26 1.88 -13.77
N GLY A 130 12.47 2.27 -13.41
CA GLY A 130 13.70 1.56 -13.72
C GLY A 130 14.07 0.52 -12.66
N LYS A 131 15.29 0.00 -12.75
CA LYS A 131 15.83 -1.04 -11.89
C LYS A 131 15.81 -0.64 -10.41
N GLU A 132 16.23 0.59 -10.13
CA GLU A 132 16.42 1.11 -8.77
C GLU A 132 15.08 1.32 -8.06
N LEU A 133 14.12 1.99 -8.69
CA LEU A 133 12.80 2.22 -8.10
C LEU A 133 12.05 0.89 -7.88
N ASN A 134 12.15 -0.04 -8.85
CA ASN A 134 11.56 -1.37 -8.71
C ASN A 134 12.17 -2.16 -7.55
N TYR A 135 13.49 -2.03 -7.33
CA TYR A 135 14.18 -2.68 -6.21
C TYR A 135 13.69 -2.11 -4.88
N ILE A 136 13.70 -0.78 -4.72
CA ILE A 136 13.26 -0.09 -3.49
C ILE A 136 11.84 -0.52 -3.11
N VAL A 137 10.90 -0.47 -4.07
CA VAL A 137 9.50 -0.83 -3.82
C VAL A 137 9.36 -2.31 -3.46
N ARG A 138 10.10 -3.20 -4.14
CA ARG A 138 10.11 -4.64 -3.82
C ARG A 138 10.57 -4.89 -2.38
N GLU A 139 11.66 -4.25 -1.95
CA GLU A 139 12.18 -4.40 -0.60
C GLU A 139 11.23 -3.80 0.45
N ALA A 140 10.62 -2.65 0.18
CA ALA A 140 9.59 -2.08 1.05
C ALA A 140 8.37 -3.01 1.21
N VAL A 141 7.91 -3.63 0.12
CA VAL A 141 6.83 -4.63 0.15
C VAL A 141 7.26 -5.89 0.92
N SER A 142 8.50 -6.35 0.75
CA SER A 142 9.03 -7.53 1.45
C SER A 142 9.16 -7.29 2.95
N CYS A 143 9.69 -6.13 3.33
CA CYS A 143 9.74 -5.65 4.72
C CYS A 143 8.34 -5.64 5.35
N ALA A 144 7.37 -5.00 4.70
CA ALA A 144 6.00 -4.94 5.19
C ALA A 144 5.36 -6.31 5.38
N LYS A 145 5.58 -7.25 4.46
CA LYS A 145 5.11 -8.63 4.59
C LYS A 145 5.75 -9.36 5.76
N ARG A 146 7.07 -9.19 5.95
CA ARG A 146 7.80 -9.77 7.08
C ARG A 146 7.27 -9.25 8.40
N ILE A 147 7.10 -7.92 8.54
CA ILE A 147 6.51 -7.28 9.73
C ILE A 147 5.11 -7.85 10.02
N LYS A 148 4.26 -7.95 9.00
CA LYS A 148 2.91 -8.50 9.17
C LYS A 148 2.90 -9.94 9.64
N THR A 149 3.82 -10.77 9.13
CA THR A 149 3.93 -12.19 9.49
C THR A 149 4.53 -12.39 10.88
N GLU A 150 5.61 -11.70 11.22
CA GLU A 150 6.33 -11.87 12.48
C GLU A 150 5.57 -11.23 13.66
N TYR A 151 5.01 -10.03 13.46
CA TYR A 151 4.35 -9.24 14.51
C TYR A 151 2.82 -9.35 14.49
N LYS A 152 2.23 -10.02 13.48
CA LYS A 152 0.79 -10.27 13.37
C LYS A 152 -0.09 -9.02 13.53
N VAL A 153 0.41 -7.89 13.03
CA VAL A 153 -0.21 -6.57 13.19
C VAL A 153 -1.65 -6.55 12.66
N SER A 154 -1.91 -7.26 11.56
CA SER A 154 -3.24 -7.34 10.93
C SER A 154 -4.26 -8.16 11.75
N GLU A 155 -3.82 -9.01 12.68
CA GLU A 155 -4.72 -9.79 13.55
C GLU A 155 -5.45 -8.92 14.59
N LYS A 156 -5.06 -7.65 14.76
CA LYS A 156 -5.69 -6.68 15.68
C LYS A 156 -6.59 -5.72 14.88
N PRO A 157 -7.86 -6.05 14.63
CA PRO A 157 -8.73 -5.23 13.80
C PRO A 157 -9.07 -3.90 14.46
N VAL A 158 -9.20 -2.85 13.63
CA VAL A 158 -9.58 -1.50 14.07
C VAL A 158 -10.83 -0.97 13.34
N SER A 159 -11.36 -1.71 12.37
CA SER A 159 -12.64 -1.39 11.76
C SER A 159 -13.78 -1.61 12.76
N VAL A 160 -14.51 -0.55 13.08
CA VAL A 160 -15.63 -0.57 14.04
C VAL A 160 -16.66 -1.66 13.69
N CYS A 161 -17.00 -1.78 12.40
CA CYS A 161 -17.94 -2.81 11.95
C CYS A 161 -17.38 -4.22 12.16
N TYR A 162 -16.13 -4.47 11.76
CA TYR A 162 -15.51 -5.78 11.91
C TYR A 162 -15.32 -6.17 13.39
N VAL A 163 -14.84 -5.24 14.23
CA VAL A 163 -14.70 -5.45 15.67
C VAL A 163 -16.07 -5.72 16.32
N GLY A 164 -17.12 -5.01 15.90
CA GLY A 164 -18.49 -5.27 16.33
C GLY A 164 -18.98 -6.67 15.99
N ILE A 165 -18.71 -7.15 14.77
CA ILE A 165 -19.08 -8.51 14.34
C ILE A 165 -18.25 -9.56 15.09
N GLN A 166 -16.94 -9.36 15.30
CA GLN A 166 -16.14 -10.28 16.11
C GLN A 166 -16.63 -10.36 17.56
N GLU A 167 -16.97 -9.22 18.17
CA GLU A 167 -17.50 -9.20 19.53
C GLU A 167 -18.87 -9.87 19.60
N LEU A 168 -19.68 -9.72 18.55
CA LEU A 168 -20.97 -10.41 18.41
C LEU A 168 -20.77 -11.93 18.33
N ASP A 169 -19.82 -12.41 17.52
CA ASP A 169 -19.48 -13.84 17.43
C ASP A 169 -18.98 -14.39 18.77
N ARG A 170 -18.12 -13.64 19.46
CA ARG A 170 -17.60 -14.00 20.79
C ARG A 170 -18.71 -14.15 21.84
N VAL A 171 -19.74 -13.27 21.78
CA VAL A 171 -20.82 -13.21 22.77
C VAL A 171 -21.88 -14.29 22.53
N CYS A 172 -22.26 -14.51 21.29
CA CYS A 172 -23.38 -15.39 20.99
C CYS A 172 -23.10 -16.49 19.96
N GLY A 173 -21.96 -16.46 19.24
CA GLY A 173 -21.74 -17.26 18.04
C GLY A 173 -22.66 -16.85 16.90
N ILE A 174 -22.16 -16.76 15.67
CA ILE A 174 -22.93 -16.27 14.51
C ILE A 174 -23.42 -17.42 13.64
N SER A 175 -22.63 -18.48 13.48
CA SER A 175 -22.91 -19.57 12.55
C SER A 175 -24.29 -20.19 12.77
N GLY A 176 -25.07 -20.26 11.69
CA GLY A 176 -26.42 -20.85 11.66
C GLY A 176 -27.50 -20.05 12.37
N LYS A 177 -27.23 -18.78 12.73
CA LYS A 177 -28.22 -17.89 13.37
C LYS A 177 -28.90 -16.98 12.37
N HIS A 178 -30.14 -16.59 12.72
CA HIS A 178 -30.89 -15.59 11.96
C HIS A 178 -30.47 -14.18 12.38
N ALA A 179 -29.91 -13.41 11.45
CA ALA A 179 -29.46 -12.05 11.65
C ALA A 179 -30.31 -11.05 10.87
N LEU A 180 -30.92 -10.09 11.57
CA LEU A 180 -31.60 -8.96 10.96
C LEU A 180 -30.65 -7.77 10.86
N VAL A 181 -30.42 -7.26 9.65
CA VAL A 181 -29.67 -6.02 9.42
C VAL A 181 -30.63 -4.90 9.07
N ILE A 182 -30.58 -3.82 9.85
CA ILE A 182 -31.40 -2.62 9.64
C ILE A 182 -30.51 -1.51 9.08
N GLY A 183 -30.76 -1.14 7.83
CA GLY A 183 -29.96 -0.18 7.07
C GLY A 183 -29.55 -0.72 5.72
N SER A 184 -29.12 0.19 4.83
CA SER A 184 -28.69 -0.14 3.46
C SER A 184 -27.48 0.70 3.00
N GLY A 185 -26.79 1.35 3.94
CA GLY A 185 -25.58 2.12 3.71
C GLY A 185 -24.32 1.26 3.67
N LYS A 186 -23.14 1.89 3.49
CA LYS A 186 -21.84 1.21 3.43
C LYS A 186 -21.55 0.32 4.65
N THR A 187 -21.86 0.81 5.85
CA THR A 187 -21.67 0.04 7.10
C THR A 187 -22.57 -1.18 7.14
N ALA A 188 -23.86 -1.06 6.71
CA ALA A 188 -24.77 -2.19 6.62
C ALA A 188 -24.29 -3.24 5.60
N ALA A 189 -23.80 -2.82 4.43
CA ALA A 189 -23.23 -3.73 3.43
C ALA A 189 -22.02 -4.50 3.97
N LEU A 190 -21.14 -3.82 4.71
CA LEU A 190 -20.01 -4.48 5.38
C LEU A 190 -20.47 -5.48 6.46
N ALA A 191 -21.46 -5.11 7.26
CA ALA A 191 -22.01 -6.01 8.28
C ALA A 191 -22.64 -7.25 7.64
N ILE A 192 -23.39 -7.10 6.53
CA ILE A 192 -23.99 -8.21 5.77
C ILE A 192 -22.89 -9.16 5.27
N ARG A 193 -21.81 -8.62 4.69
CA ARG A 193 -20.69 -9.43 4.19
C ARG A 193 -20.08 -10.26 5.29
N TYR A 194 -19.72 -9.66 6.41
CA TYR A 194 -19.11 -10.37 7.53
C TYR A 194 -20.07 -11.39 8.16
N LEU A 195 -21.34 -11.05 8.37
CA LEU A 195 -22.33 -11.99 8.89
C LEU A 195 -22.47 -13.23 7.98
N ALA A 196 -22.50 -13.02 6.66
CA ALA A 196 -22.56 -14.11 5.70
C ALA A 196 -21.26 -14.97 5.71
N GLU A 197 -20.08 -14.35 5.82
CA GLU A 197 -18.81 -15.05 5.96
C GLU A 197 -18.76 -15.92 7.23
N TYR A 198 -19.38 -15.47 8.32
CA TYR A 198 -19.53 -16.24 9.57
C TYR A 198 -20.67 -17.27 9.51
N GLY A 199 -21.41 -17.34 8.41
CA GLY A 199 -22.45 -18.36 8.19
C GLY A 199 -23.80 -18.03 8.82
N ALA A 200 -24.16 -16.75 8.98
CA ALA A 200 -25.49 -16.33 9.38
C ALA A 200 -26.47 -16.37 8.21
N ASP A 201 -27.77 -16.60 8.53
CA ASP A 201 -28.89 -16.38 7.63
C ASP A 201 -29.34 -14.91 7.77
N VAL A 202 -29.14 -14.10 6.72
CA VAL A 202 -29.26 -12.64 6.81
C VAL A 202 -30.51 -12.12 6.16
N THR A 203 -31.35 -11.46 6.97
CA THR A 203 -32.52 -10.68 6.51
C THR A 203 -32.19 -9.19 6.62
N VAL A 204 -32.55 -8.40 5.61
CA VAL A 204 -32.26 -6.97 5.54
C VAL A 204 -33.54 -6.16 5.43
N CYS A 205 -33.64 -5.08 6.20
CA CYS A 205 -34.71 -4.08 6.01
C CYS A 205 -34.13 -2.65 6.04
N SER A 206 -34.78 -1.77 5.30
CA SER A 206 -34.46 -0.34 5.28
C SER A 206 -35.72 0.47 5.02
N ARG A 207 -35.80 1.70 5.56
CA ARG A 207 -36.91 2.64 5.28
C ARG A 207 -37.11 2.81 3.77
N THR A 208 -36.05 2.88 3.00
CA THR A 208 -36.12 2.91 1.54
C THR A 208 -35.90 1.49 1.02
N TYR A 209 -37.01 0.77 0.74
CA TYR A 209 -36.99 -0.62 0.26
C TYR A 209 -36.09 -0.82 -0.98
N GLN A 210 -36.09 0.14 -1.90
CA GLN A 210 -35.31 0.07 -3.13
C GLN A 210 -33.80 0.05 -2.83
N HIS A 211 -33.34 0.74 -1.80
CA HIS A 211 -31.92 0.71 -1.39
C HIS A 211 -31.54 -0.66 -0.80
N ALA A 212 -32.40 -1.25 0.02
CA ALA A 212 -32.18 -2.61 0.52
C ALA A 212 -32.18 -3.64 -0.63
N LYS A 213 -33.09 -3.50 -1.59
CA LYS A 213 -33.20 -4.37 -2.77
C LYS A 213 -31.96 -4.27 -3.67
N ALA A 214 -31.29 -3.11 -3.72
CA ALA A 214 -30.05 -2.94 -4.49
C ALA A 214 -28.90 -3.82 -3.96
N LEU A 215 -28.91 -4.16 -2.67
CA LEU A 215 -27.91 -5.05 -2.05
C LEU A 215 -27.99 -6.50 -2.57
N LEU A 216 -29.15 -6.93 -3.13
CA LEU A 216 -29.27 -8.24 -3.77
C LEU A 216 -28.37 -8.41 -4.99
N LYS A 217 -27.89 -7.31 -5.60
CA LYS A 217 -26.92 -7.38 -6.71
C LYS A 217 -25.53 -7.84 -6.22
N GLU A 218 -25.17 -7.52 -4.98
CA GLU A 218 -23.91 -7.89 -4.36
C GLU A 218 -24.02 -9.17 -3.52
N PHE A 219 -25.16 -9.34 -2.84
CA PHE A 219 -25.43 -10.44 -1.90
C PHE A 219 -26.68 -11.20 -2.33
N SER A 220 -26.55 -12.21 -3.20
CA SER A 220 -27.68 -12.98 -3.74
C SER A 220 -28.40 -13.87 -2.71
N GLN A 221 -27.73 -14.17 -1.58
CA GLN A 221 -28.21 -15.09 -0.54
C GLN A 221 -29.00 -14.42 0.59
N ILE A 222 -29.14 -13.08 0.59
CA ILE A 222 -29.88 -12.39 1.64
C ILE A 222 -31.38 -12.31 1.33
N GLU A 223 -32.19 -12.27 2.38
CA GLU A 223 -33.63 -11.93 2.27
C GLU A 223 -33.81 -10.42 2.48
N VAL A 224 -34.65 -9.78 1.66
CA VAL A 224 -34.98 -8.36 1.81
C VAL A 224 -36.47 -8.22 2.11
N ILE A 225 -36.78 -7.62 3.26
CA ILE A 225 -38.13 -7.40 3.73
C ILE A 225 -38.53 -5.91 3.72
N ALA A 226 -39.81 -5.63 3.67
CA ALA A 226 -40.36 -4.28 3.82
C ALA A 226 -40.17 -3.79 5.27
N TYR A 227 -39.98 -2.48 5.46
CA TYR A 227 -39.69 -1.89 6.78
C TYR A 227 -40.81 -2.07 7.82
N ASP A 228 -42.04 -2.14 7.39
CA ASP A 228 -43.22 -2.42 8.24
C ASP A 228 -43.17 -3.82 8.89
N LYS A 229 -42.47 -4.77 8.27
CA LYS A 229 -42.22 -6.12 8.81
C LYS A 229 -41.06 -6.19 9.80
N LYS A 230 -40.40 -5.06 10.08
CA LYS A 230 -39.25 -4.99 11.01
C LYS A 230 -39.55 -5.64 12.37
N THR A 231 -40.70 -5.32 12.95
CA THR A 231 -41.12 -5.81 14.29
C THR A 231 -41.35 -7.32 14.31
N GLU A 232 -41.85 -7.90 13.23
CA GLU A 232 -41.99 -9.37 13.09
C GLU A 232 -40.59 -10.02 12.98
N ALA A 233 -39.72 -9.46 12.14
CA ALA A 233 -38.35 -9.94 11.94
C ALA A 233 -37.54 -9.82 13.24
N LEU A 234 -37.68 -8.77 14.06
CA LEU A 234 -37.10 -8.66 15.38
C LEU A 234 -37.48 -9.84 16.29
N LYS A 235 -38.70 -10.29 16.22
CA LYS A 235 -39.18 -11.42 17.05
C LYS A 235 -38.60 -12.77 16.62
N SER A 236 -38.24 -12.94 15.37
CA SER A 236 -37.65 -14.20 14.83
C SER A 236 -36.13 -14.23 14.85
N SER A 237 -35.47 -13.07 14.92
CA SER A 237 -34.00 -13.00 14.81
C SER A 237 -33.27 -13.28 16.14
N ASP A 238 -32.12 -13.93 16.08
CA ASP A 238 -31.21 -14.16 17.19
C ASP A 238 -30.23 -12.97 17.34
N ILE A 239 -29.91 -12.34 16.21
CA ILE A 239 -28.96 -11.25 16.07
C ILE A 239 -29.64 -10.09 15.36
N VAL A 240 -29.41 -8.89 15.83
CA VAL A 240 -29.87 -7.67 15.13
C VAL A 240 -28.70 -6.69 15.04
N VAL A 241 -28.40 -6.26 13.80
CA VAL A 241 -27.40 -5.23 13.53
C VAL A 241 -28.10 -3.99 13.01
N SER A 242 -27.97 -2.86 13.70
CA SER A 242 -28.47 -1.58 13.22
C SER A 242 -27.32 -0.69 12.74
N ALA A 243 -27.43 -0.22 11.49
CA ALA A 243 -26.41 0.60 10.84
C ALA A 243 -27.11 1.62 9.92
N THR A 244 -27.90 2.52 10.53
CA THR A 244 -28.63 3.56 9.79
C THR A 244 -28.04 4.94 10.04
N SER A 245 -28.42 5.92 9.23
CA SER A 245 -28.15 7.34 9.46
C SER A 245 -29.39 8.06 10.01
N SER A 246 -30.23 7.34 10.76
CA SER A 246 -31.45 7.92 11.33
C SER A 246 -31.10 8.89 12.46
N PRO A 247 -31.69 10.09 12.53
CA PRO A 247 -31.56 10.97 13.68
C PRO A 247 -32.38 10.50 14.90
N HIS A 248 -33.18 9.47 14.76
CA HIS A 248 -34.10 8.95 15.79
C HIS A 248 -33.83 7.47 16.04
N LEU A 249 -34.21 7.01 17.25
CA LEU A 249 -34.17 5.60 17.61
C LEU A 249 -34.95 4.74 16.62
N VAL A 250 -34.32 3.67 16.16
CA VAL A 250 -34.87 2.70 15.20
C VAL A 250 -35.45 1.49 15.93
N ILE A 251 -34.86 1.12 17.08
CA ILE A 251 -35.31 0.04 17.95
C ILE A 251 -35.56 0.59 19.35
N ARG A 252 -36.76 0.42 19.85
CA ARG A 252 -37.19 0.80 21.23
C ARG A 252 -37.34 -0.44 22.10
N VAL A 253 -37.20 -0.28 23.39
CA VAL A 253 -37.43 -1.34 24.38
C VAL A 253 -38.80 -1.98 24.23
N SER A 254 -39.84 -1.18 23.95
CA SER A 254 -41.23 -1.66 23.74
C SER A 254 -41.39 -2.62 22.56
N GLU A 255 -40.46 -2.70 21.64
CA GLU A 255 -40.46 -3.60 20.49
C GLU A 255 -39.80 -4.95 20.78
N LEU A 256 -39.08 -5.05 21.91
CA LEU A 256 -38.35 -6.24 22.33
C LEU A 256 -39.18 -7.10 23.30
N SER A 257 -38.97 -8.41 23.23
CA SER A 257 -39.69 -9.37 24.11
C SER A 257 -38.81 -9.81 25.25
N GLU A 258 -39.28 -9.75 26.50
CA GLU A 258 -38.62 -10.29 27.65
C GLU A 258 -38.41 -11.83 27.52
N GLY A 259 -37.28 -12.32 28.03
CA GLY A 259 -36.94 -13.74 28.04
C GLY A 259 -36.42 -14.33 26.75
N LYS A 260 -36.48 -13.59 25.63
CA LYS A 260 -35.84 -14.02 24.40
C LYS A 260 -34.34 -13.75 24.42
N LYS A 261 -33.52 -14.77 24.15
CA LYS A 261 -32.09 -14.58 23.92
C LYS A 261 -31.85 -13.87 22.59
N MET A 262 -31.32 -12.67 22.63
CA MET A 262 -31.04 -11.84 21.46
C MET A 262 -29.79 -11.00 21.69
N THR A 263 -28.94 -10.86 20.68
CA THR A 263 -27.79 -9.94 20.72
C THR A 263 -28.01 -8.81 19.72
N LEU A 264 -27.94 -7.58 20.22
CA LEU A 264 -28.11 -6.35 19.46
C LEU A 264 -26.75 -5.70 19.23
N LEU A 265 -26.43 -5.32 18.01
CA LEU A 265 -25.23 -4.58 17.63
C LEU A 265 -25.64 -3.24 17.04
N ASP A 266 -25.32 -2.15 17.72
CA ASP A 266 -25.56 -0.78 17.26
C ASP A 266 -24.27 -0.17 16.67
N LEU A 267 -24.27 0.01 15.36
CA LEU A 267 -23.16 0.62 14.60
C LEU A 267 -23.47 2.06 14.15
N ALA A 268 -24.57 2.64 14.63
CA ALA A 268 -25.04 3.95 14.20
C ALA A 268 -24.58 5.09 15.13
N ALA A 269 -24.32 6.24 14.51
CA ALA A 269 -24.13 7.51 15.20
C ALA A 269 -24.98 8.59 14.51
N PRO A 270 -25.99 9.17 15.21
CA PRO A 270 -26.42 8.86 16.58
C PRO A 270 -26.95 7.43 16.72
N ARG A 271 -27.06 6.92 17.96
CA ARG A 271 -27.50 5.54 18.24
C ARG A 271 -28.88 5.24 17.65
N ASP A 272 -29.01 4.06 17.11
CA ASP A 272 -30.28 3.52 16.58
C ASP A 272 -31.08 2.75 17.64
N ILE A 273 -30.41 2.19 18.66
CA ILE A 273 -31.00 1.29 19.66
C ILE A 273 -31.07 2.00 21.01
N GLU A 274 -32.24 1.92 21.64
CA GLU A 274 -32.43 2.47 22.98
C GLU A 274 -31.51 1.80 24.00
N LYS A 275 -30.76 2.59 24.79
CA LYS A 275 -29.71 2.08 25.70
C LYS A 275 -30.24 1.07 26.70
N SER A 276 -31.45 1.32 27.25
CA SER A 276 -32.14 0.44 28.18
C SER A 276 -32.54 -0.93 27.59
N ALA A 277 -32.38 -1.15 26.27
CA ALA A 277 -32.52 -2.48 25.67
C ALA A 277 -31.52 -3.51 26.28
N GLY A 278 -30.36 -3.05 26.74
CA GLY A 278 -29.38 -3.90 27.42
C GLY A 278 -29.77 -4.34 28.84
N ASP A 279 -30.80 -3.72 29.41
CA ASP A 279 -31.31 -4.06 30.74
C ASP A 279 -32.38 -5.16 30.70
N ILE A 280 -32.85 -5.55 29.49
CA ILE A 280 -33.86 -6.59 29.30
C ILE A 280 -33.24 -7.98 29.51
N CYS A 281 -33.87 -8.80 30.31
CA CYS A 281 -33.42 -10.17 30.55
C CYS A 281 -33.35 -10.98 29.25
N GLY A 282 -32.17 -11.51 28.93
CA GLY A 282 -31.90 -12.27 27.68
C GLY A 282 -31.42 -11.41 26.51
N VAL A 283 -31.43 -10.09 26.62
CA VAL A 283 -30.90 -9.20 25.58
C VAL A 283 -29.49 -8.75 25.93
N THR A 284 -28.56 -8.84 24.98
CA THR A 284 -27.22 -8.26 25.10
C THR A 284 -27.07 -7.15 24.10
N LEU A 285 -26.72 -5.94 24.56
CA LEU A 285 -26.44 -4.80 23.67
C LEU A 285 -24.92 -4.58 23.55
N ILE A 286 -24.46 -4.51 22.32
CA ILE A 286 -23.11 -4.11 21.91
C ILE A 286 -23.27 -2.78 21.16
N ASP A 287 -22.77 -1.70 21.74
CA ASP A 287 -22.84 -0.36 21.17
C ASP A 287 -21.48 0.18 20.77
N LEU A 288 -21.45 1.37 20.16
CA LEU A 288 -20.23 2.03 19.74
C LEU A 288 -19.27 2.35 20.89
N ASP A 289 -19.78 2.57 22.11
CA ASP A 289 -18.93 2.84 23.27
C ASP A 289 -18.10 1.58 23.64
N ARG A 290 -18.76 0.41 23.67
CA ARG A 290 -18.11 -0.88 23.93
C ARG A 290 -17.12 -1.24 22.82
N ILE A 291 -17.50 -1.06 21.56
CA ILE A 291 -16.64 -1.31 20.40
C ILE A 291 -15.46 -0.33 20.41
N GLY A 292 -15.70 0.94 20.69
CA GLY A 292 -14.67 1.98 20.76
C GLY A 292 -13.57 1.68 21.76
N GLY A 293 -13.93 1.11 22.92
CA GLY A 293 -12.95 0.62 23.89
C GLY A 293 -12.04 -0.47 23.33
N ILE A 294 -12.59 -1.45 22.60
CA ILE A 294 -11.85 -2.54 21.97
C ILE A 294 -10.95 -2.00 20.84
N VAL A 295 -11.50 -1.15 19.97
CA VAL A 295 -10.74 -0.52 18.87
C VAL A 295 -9.55 0.27 19.40
N LYS A 296 -9.73 1.06 20.47
CA LYS A 296 -8.66 1.83 21.09
C LYS A 296 -7.58 0.93 21.69
N SER A 297 -7.95 -0.16 22.34
CA SER A 297 -7.00 -1.16 22.84
C SER A 297 -6.20 -1.79 21.69
N ASN A 298 -6.87 -2.21 20.64
CA ASN A 298 -6.23 -2.78 19.45
C ASN A 298 -5.28 -1.79 18.76
N GLN A 299 -5.64 -0.51 18.68
CA GLN A 299 -4.76 0.53 18.16
C GLN A 299 -3.48 0.69 18.97
N ASN A 300 -3.58 0.68 20.30
CA ASN A 300 -2.42 0.77 21.18
C ASN A 300 -1.50 -0.45 21.03
N GLU A 301 -2.06 -1.66 20.98
CA GLU A 301 -1.28 -2.87 20.72
C GLU A 301 -0.60 -2.83 19.36
N ARG A 302 -1.29 -2.40 18.30
CA ARG A 302 -0.68 -2.22 16.97
C ARG A 302 0.47 -1.22 17.01
N ALA A 303 0.30 -0.08 17.68
CA ALA A 303 1.35 0.92 17.81
C ALA A 303 2.59 0.34 18.53
N HIS A 304 2.40 -0.49 19.56
CA HIS A 304 3.49 -1.18 20.23
C HIS A 304 4.21 -2.16 19.32
N LEU A 305 3.47 -3.06 18.65
CA LEU A 305 4.03 -4.04 17.71
C LEU A 305 4.81 -3.38 16.56
N LEU A 306 4.27 -2.28 16.02
CA LEU A 306 4.94 -1.54 14.95
C LEU A 306 6.21 -0.84 15.45
N LYS A 307 6.23 -0.36 16.70
CA LYS A 307 7.47 0.19 17.29
C LYS A 307 8.52 -0.90 17.51
N GLU A 308 8.11 -2.10 17.92
CA GLU A 308 9.02 -3.24 18.03
C GLU A 308 9.55 -3.71 16.67
N SER A 309 8.77 -3.53 15.60
CA SER A 309 9.18 -3.90 14.25
C SER A 309 10.19 -2.92 13.59
N GLN A 310 10.56 -1.82 14.25
CA GLN A 310 11.46 -0.81 13.68
C GLN A 310 12.82 -1.41 13.29
N CYS A 311 13.33 -2.36 14.06
CA CYS A 311 14.59 -3.04 13.73
C CYS A 311 14.55 -3.77 12.37
N VAL A 312 13.38 -4.30 11.97
CA VAL A 312 13.21 -4.93 10.67
C VAL A 312 13.28 -3.88 9.55
N ILE A 313 12.67 -2.71 9.76
CA ILE A 313 12.74 -1.60 8.81
C ILE A 313 14.19 -1.15 8.63
N ASP A 314 14.92 -0.96 9.73
CA ASP A 314 16.32 -0.51 9.72
C ASP A 314 17.24 -1.52 8.98
N GLU A 315 17.02 -2.82 9.17
CA GLU A 315 17.71 -3.90 8.45
C GLU A 315 17.51 -3.79 6.93
N TYR A 316 16.26 -3.69 6.49
CA TYR A 316 15.91 -3.58 5.06
C TYR A 316 16.43 -2.28 4.43
N ILE A 317 16.39 -1.17 5.17
CA ILE A 317 16.94 0.12 4.70
C ILE A 317 18.46 0.01 4.49
N ALA A 318 19.18 -0.59 5.45
CA ALA A 318 20.63 -0.78 5.33
C ALA A 318 20.99 -1.63 4.11
N GLU A 319 20.27 -2.73 3.87
CA GLU A 319 20.45 -3.58 2.68
C GLU A 319 20.12 -2.83 1.39
N THR A 320 19.02 -2.06 1.38
CA THR A 320 18.60 -1.26 0.22
C THR A 320 19.63 -0.20 -0.12
N LYS A 321 20.17 0.51 0.86
CA LYS A 321 21.24 1.50 0.67
C LYS A 321 22.49 0.84 0.08
N LYS A 322 22.93 -0.29 0.64
CA LYS A 322 24.08 -1.03 0.14
C LYS A 322 23.89 -1.45 -1.32
N TRP A 323 22.71 -1.93 -1.67
CA TRP A 323 22.40 -2.31 -3.05
C TRP A 323 22.38 -1.11 -4.00
N LEU A 324 21.76 0.03 -3.60
CA LEU A 324 21.73 1.25 -4.40
C LEU A 324 23.14 1.78 -4.66
N THR A 325 24.01 1.70 -3.66
CA THR A 325 25.43 2.06 -3.79
C THR A 325 26.14 1.20 -4.82
N SER A 326 25.96 -0.13 -4.75
CA SER A 326 26.58 -1.03 -5.74
C SER A 326 26.00 -0.87 -7.15
N SER A 327 24.69 -0.57 -7.26
CA SER A 327 24.00 -0.36 -8.54
C SER A 327 24.52 0.86 -9.33
N ARG A 328 25.07 1.88 -8.66
CA ARG A 328 25.66 3.06 -9.34
C ARG A 328 26.80 2.68 -10.27
N MET A 329 27.54 1.62 -9.94
CA MET A 329 28.68 1.15 -10.75
C MET A 329 28.25 0.26 -11.91
N ASP A 330 26.99 -0.19 -11.97
CA ASP A 330 26.49 -1.11 -13.01
C ASP A 330 26.63 -0.51 -14.43
N THR A 331 26.39 0.80 -14.59
CA THR A 331 26.55 1.47 -15.90
C THR A 331 27.99 1.45 -16.39
N THR A 332 28.94 1.72 -15.52
CA THR A 332 30.39 1.67 -15.82
C THR A 332 30.81 0.24 -16.11
N ILE A 333 30.33 -0.74 -15.32
CA ILE A 333 30.61 -2.16 -15.56
C ILE A 333 30.00 -2.63 -16.91
N GLN A 334 28.80 -2.18 -17.26
CA GLN A 334 28.18 -2.48 -18.55
C GLN A 334 28.95 -1.86 -19.71
N SER A 335 29.44 -0.63 -19.56
CA SER A 335 30.28 0.04 -20.57
C SER A 335 31.62 -0.68 -20.77
N LEU A 336 32.26 -1.15 -19.69
CA LEU A 336 33.42 -2.04 -19.78
C LEU A 336 33.11 -3.32 -20.53
N GLY A 337 31.98 -3.96 -20.25
CA GLY A 337 31.51 -5.16 -20.96
C GLY A 337 31.34 -4.92 -22.46
N LYS A 338 30.67 -3.82 -22.85
CA LYS A 338 30.50 -3.42 -24.26
C LYS A 338 31.85 -3.20 -24.96
N LYS A 339 32.77 -2.49 -24.30
CA LYS A 339 34.12 -2.26 -24.83
C LYS A 339 34.86 -3.57 -25.06
N CYS A 340 34.72 -4.54 -24.16
CA CYS A 340 35.29 -5.88 -24.36
C CYS A 340 34.69 -6.58 -25.56
N ASP A 341 33.36 -6.54 -25.72
CA ASP A 341 32.68 -7.17 -26.86
C ASP A 341 33.10 -6.53 -28.20
N GLU A 342 33.34 -5.21 -28.24
CA GLU A 342 33.90 -4.50 -29.39
C GLU A 342 35.32 -5.00 -29.72
N ILE A 343 36.22 -5.07 -28.72
CA ILE A 343 37.59 -5.57 -28.93
C ILE A 343 37.58 -7.03 -29.38
N VAL A 344 36.71 -7.85 -28.84
CA VAL A 344 36.52 -9.24 -29.29
C VAL A 344 36.12 -9.29 -30.74
N GLN A 345 35.15 -8.46 -31.16
CA GLN A 345 34.68 -8.44 -32.53
C GLN A 345 35.75 -7.97 -33.51
N ASP A 346 36.44 -6.89 -33.21
CA ASP A 346 37.53 -6.34 -34.02
C ASP A 346 38.67 -7.36 -34.17
N SER A 347 39.06 -8.00 -33.06
CA SER A 347 40.12 -9.02 -33.07
C SER A 347 39.70 -10.25 -33.88
N TYR A 348 38.45 -10.69 -33.73
CA TYR A 348 37.89 -11.80 -34.48
C TYR A 348 37.86 -11.49 -35.98
N ASP A 349 37.40 -10.30 -36.38
CA ASP A 349 37.29 -9.88 -37.78
C ASP A 349 38.67 -9.73 -38.43
N TYR A 350 39.64 -9.25 -37.65
CA TYR A 350 41.03 -9.18 -38.10
C TYR A 350 41.60 -10.59 -38.38
N LEU A 351 41.46 -11.51 -37.43
CA LEU A 351 41.98 -12.88 -37.56
C LEU A 351 41.28 -13.66 -38.67
N ASN A 352 39.96 -13.53 -38.78
CA ASN A 352 39.18 -14.18 -39.84
C ASN A 352 39.55 -13.72 -41.27
N ARG A 353 40.10 -12.51 -41.42
CA ARG A 353 40.64 -12.02 -42.69
C ARG A 353 42.05 -12.49 -42.99
N LYS A 354 42.82 -12.92 -41.95
CA LYS A 354 44.23 -13.29 -42.10
C LYS A 354 44.48 -14.79 -42.10
N ILE A 355 43.60 -15.56 -41.53
CA ILE A 355 43.76 -17.01 -41.35
C ILE A 355 42.49 -17.68 -41.86
N ASP A 356 42.63 -18.74 -42.66
CA ASP A 356 41.52 -19.56 -43.06
C ASP A 356 41.14 -20.52 -41.93
N LEU A 357 40.01 -20.27 -41.29
CA LEU A 357 39.51 -20.98 -40.12
C LEU A 357 38.28 -21.82 -40.48
N SER A 358 38.23 -23.04 -39.98
CA SER A 358 36.99 -23.82 -40.03
C SER A 358 35.89 -23.17 -39.19
N ASP A 359 34.60 -23.49 -39.46
CA ASP A 359 33.50 -22.95 -38.68
C ASP A 359 33.60 -23.31 -37.18
N HIS A 360 34.15 -24.48 -36.88
CA HIS A 360 34.43 -24.92 -35.51
C HIS A 360 35.48 -24.02 -34.83
N ASP A 361 36.62 -23.76 -35.53
CA ASP A 361 37.71 -22.94 -34.99
C ASP A 361 37.27 -21.48 -34.80
N ARG A 362 36.40 -20.95 -35.65
CA ARG A 362 35.81 -19.61 -35.51
C ARG A 362 35.03 -19.46 -34.22
N VAL A 363 34.21 -20.47 -33.87
CA VAL A 363 33.45 -20.46 -32.59
C VAL A 363 34.40 -20.52 -31.39
N ILE A 364 35.43 -21.39 -31.44
CA ILE A 364 36.41 -21.53 -30.37
C ILE A 364 37.20 -20.24 -30.19
N LEU A 365 37.70 -19.66 -31.30
CA LEU A 365 38.47 -18.43 -31.25
C LEU A 365 37.69 -17.29 -30.57
N LYS A 366 36.44 -17.05 -31.00
CA LYS A 366 35.58 -16.03 -30.43
C LYS A 366 35.34 -16.26 -28.93
N LYS A 367 35.13 -17.51 -28.52
CA LYS A 367 34.95 -17.90 -27.13
C LYS A 367 36.21 -17.66 -26.29
N ILE A 368 37.39 -17.99 -26.82
CA ILE A 368 38.68 -17.77 -26.13
C ILE A 368 38.95 -16.28 -25.95
N LEU A 369 38.79 -15.47 -27.00
CA LEU A 369 38.98 -14.02 -26.93
C LEU A 369 38.07 -13.39 -25.87
N LYS A 370 36.78 -13.73 -25.92
CA LYS A 370 35.80 -13.25 -24.93
C LYS A 370 36.18 -13.66 -23.50
N SER A 371 36.46 -14.94 -23.29
CA SER A 371 36.87 -15.46 -21.98
C SER A 371 38.14 -14.82 -21.42
N SER A 372 39.12 -14.54 -22.29
CA SER A 372 40.37 -13.93 -21.88
C SER A 372 40.19 -12.48 -21.40
N LEU A 373 39.41 -11.68 -22.11
CA LEU A 373 39.09 -10.31 -21.72
C LEU A 373 38.20 -10.24 -20.46
N HIS A 374 37.21 -11.10 -20.37
CA HIS A 374 36.37 -11.18 -19.15
C HIS A 374 37.20 -11.57 -17.92
N ARG A 375 38.18 -12.48 -18.08
CA ARG A 375 39.10 -12.85 -16.99
C ARG A 375 39.99 -11.69 -16.55
N LEU A 376 40.43 -10.86 -17.47
CA LEU A 376 41.21 -9.66 -17.17
C LEU A 376 40.42 -8.62 -16.39
N LEU A 377 39.11 -8.48 -16.68
CA LEU A 377 38.25 -7.51 -16.02
C LEU A 377 37.59 -8.02 -14.73
N LYS A 378 37.76 -9.30 -14.39
CA LYS A 378 37.07 -9.90 -13.24
C LYS A 378 37.39 -9.18 -11.94
N GLU A 379 38.66 -9.04 -11.61
CA GLU A 379 39.09 -8.37 -10.37
C GLU A 379 38.75 -6.88 -10.35
N PRO A 380 39.00 -6.09 -11.41
CA PRO A 380 38.49 -4.71 -11.50
C PRO A 380 36.99 -4.56 -11.29
N ILE A 381 36.16 -5.45 -11.87
CA ILE A 381 34.71 -5.42 -11.68
C ILE A 381 34.32 -5.78 -10.25
N GLU A 382 34.99 -6.74 -9.61
CA GLU A 382 34.74 -7.10 -8.22
C GLU A 382 35.12 -5.93 -7.28
N GLU A 383 36.21 -5.24 -7.55
CA GLU A 383 36.64 -4.07 -6.79
C GLU A 383 35.62 -2.92 -6.95
N LEU A 384 35.21 -2.60 -8.18
CA LEU A 384 34.18 -1.58 -8.45
C LEU A 384 32.87 -1.81 -7.72
N LYS A 385 32.48 -3.06 -7.52
CA LYS A 385 31.24 -3.40 -6.78
C LYS A 385 31.37 -3.18 -5.27
N ASN A 386 32.59 -3.15 -4.74
CA ASN A 386 32.86 -3.04 -3.31
C ASN A 386 33.37 -1.65 -2.89
N VAL A 387 33.46 -0.70 -3.83
CA VAL A 387 33.91 0.68 -3.57
C VAL A 387 32.95 1.38 -2.61
N GLU A 388 33.48 2.07 -1.61
CA GLU A 388 32.71 2.88 -0.67
C GLU A 388 32.04 4.07 -1.38
N GLU A 389 30.87 4.49 -0.87
CA GLU A 389 30.03 5.50 -1.51
C GLU A 389 30.76 6.82 -1.80
N ASN A 390 31.60 7.26 -0.88
CA ASN A 390 32.40 8.49 -0.98
C ASN A 390 33.49 8.45 -2.08
N GLU A 391 33.90 7.26 -2.52
CA GLU A 391 34.95 7.06 -3.52
C GLU A 391 34.39 6.67 -4.91
N GLN A 392 33.11 6.31 -5.00
CA GLN A 392 32.52 5.78 -6.25
C GLN A 392 32.71 6.71 -7.44
N GLN A 393 32.49 8.02 -7.26
CA GLN A 393 32.61 8.97 -8.37
C GLN A 393 34.06 9.04 -8.87
N GLN A 394 35.04 9.02 -7.95
CA GLN A 394 36.45 9.02 -8.30
C GLN A 394 36.86 7.74 -9.06
N TYR A 395 36.38 6.57 -8.60
CA TYR A 395 36.64 5.30 -9.29
C TYR A 395 35.97 5.24 -10.65
N LYS A 396 34.74 5.75 -10.78
CA LYS A 396 33.99 5.86 -12.05
C LYS A 396 34.81 6.69 -13.06
N ASP A 397 35.16 7.92 -12.70
CA ASP A 397 35.92 8.82 -13.55
C ASP A 397 37.29 8.23 -13.96
N MET A 398 37.94 7.52 -13.02
CA MET A 398 39.24 6.84 -13.29
C MET A 398 39.04 5.72 -14.33
N VAL A 399 38.04 4.87 -14.18
CA VAL A 399 37.75 3.76 -15.09
C VAL A 399 37.38 4.27 -16.47
N GLU A 400 36.51 5.28 -16.55
CA GLU A 400 36.14 5.91 -17.82
C GLU A 400 37.35 6.48 -18.55
N ARG A 401 38.26 7.13 -17.83
CA ARG A 401 39.52 7.62 -18.42
C ARG A 401 40.49 6.52 -18.82
N LEU A 402 40.67 5.46 -18.00
CA LEU A 402 41.59 4.37 -18.28
C LEU A 402 41.17 3.51 -19.46
N PHE A 403 39.88 3.29 -19.63
CA PHE A 403 39.34 2.40 -20.67
C PHE A 403 38.77 3.17 -21.85
N GLY A 404 38.66 4.50 -21.81
CA GLY A 404 38.11 5.32 -22.89
C GLY A 404 36.62 5.00 -23.13
N LEU A 405 35.85 4.99 -22.05
CA LEU A 405 34.41 4.70 -22.08
C LEU A 405 33.60 5.94 -22.41
#